data_83c4382e5ced1b50d103d4405fcca912
#
_entry.id   83c4382e5ced1b50d103d4405fcca912
#
_cell.length_a   1.000
_cell.length_b   1.000
_cell.length_c   1.000
_cell.angle_alpha   90.00
_cell.angle_beta   90.00
_cell.angle_gamma   90.00
#
_symmetry.space_group_name_H-M   'P 1'
#
loop_
_entity.id
_entity.type
_entity.pdbx_description
1 polymer ?
#
loop_
_entity_poly.entity_id
_entity_poly.type
_entity_poly.pdbx_seq_one_letter_code
_entity_poly.pdbx_strand_id
1 'polypeptide(L)' 'MSRLGKRHVLENLCMVSQDMSRRILTCEKRDRESVKVSYEDLVMWSDIVGDAIEVINDRGGSHER' A
#
# COMPACT_ATOMS: atom_id res chain seq x y z
N MET A 1 -15.94 -15.11 -4.04
CA MET A 1 -14.80 -14.68 -4.06
C MET A 1 -14.27 -14.39 -2.77
N SER A 2 -13.16 -14.65 -2.54
CA SER A 2 -12.64 -14.44 -1.32
C SER A 2 -11.99 -13.14 -1.30
N ARG A 3 -12.23 -12.43 -0.33
CA ARG A 3 -11.69 -11.13 -0.20
C ARG A 3 -11.08 -11.00 1.15
N LEU A 4 -9.96 -10.33 1.25
CA LEU A 4 -9.33 -10.13 2.53
C LEU A 4 -10.23 -9.30 3.41
N GLY A 5 -10.20 -9.58 4.69
CA GLY A 5 -10.94 -8.78 5.63
C GLY A 5 -10.39 -7.38 5.69
N LYS A 6 -11.24 -6.46 6.10
CA LYS A 6 -10.86 -5.08 6.19
C LYS A 6 -9.65 -4.89 7.09
N ARG A 7 -9.63 -5.59 8.22
CA ARG A 7 -8.52 -5.49 9.14
C ARG A 7 -7.21 -5.94 8.51
N HIS A 8 -7.29 -7.04 7.77
CA HIS A 8 -6.11 -7.60 7.12
C HIS A 8 -5.58 -6.63 6.07
N VAL A 9 -6.47 -6.02 5.31
CA VAL A 9 -6.09 -5.04 4.30
C VAL A 9 -5.41 -3.86 4.95
N LEU A 10 -5.94 -3.38 6.07
CA LEU A 10 -5.35 -2.24 6.76
C LEU A 10 -3.97 -2.58 7.31
N GLU A 11 -3.80 -3.79 7.81
CA GLU A 11 -2.50 -4.22 8.31
C GLU A 11 -1.48 -4.27 7.18
N ASN A 12 -1.89 -4.78 6.04
CA ASN A 12 -1.00 -4.84 4.89
C ASN A 12 -0.64 -3.43 4.42
N LEU A 13 -1.60 -2.55 4.40
CA LEU A 13 -1.36 -1.18 3.97
C LEU A 13 -0.38 -0.49 4.92
N CYS A 14 -0.53 -0.74 6.20
CA CYS A 14 0.37 -0.19 7.20
C CYS A 14 1.80 -0.69 6.96
N MET A 15 1.93 -1.95 6.65
CA MET A 15 3.22 -2.55 6.37
C MET A 15 3.89 -1.90 5.18
N VAL A 16 3.12 -1.67 4.12
CA VAL A 16 3.65 -1.03 2.92
C VAL A 16 4.09 0.39 3.25
N SER A 17 3.28 1.11 4.02
CA SER A 17 3.60 2.48 4.40
C SER A 17 4.90 2.54 5.19
N GLN A 18 5.09 1.60 6.10
CA GLN A 18 6.31 1.56 6.90
C GLN A 18 7.52 1.24 6.04
N ASP A 19 7.35 0.32 5.10
CA ASP A 19 8.46 -0.04 4.22
C ASP A 19 8.86 1.15 3.36
N MET A 20 7.90 1.84 2.82
CA MET A 20 8.17 3.03 2.01
C MET A 20 8.88 4.10 2.83
N SER A 21 8.40 4.34 4.04
CA SER A 21 8.99 5.35 4.91
C SER A 21 10.43 5.01 5.22
N ARG A 22 10.70 3.75 5.47
CA ARG A 22 12.06 3.32 5.77
C ARG A 22 12.99 3.58 4.60
N ARG A 23 12.51 3.32 3.38
CA ARG A 23 13.31 3.54 2.20
C ARG A 23 13.56 5.02 1.97
N ILE A 24 12.56 5.84 2.24
CA ILE A 24 12.71 7.28 2.10
C ILE A 24 13.74 7.80 3.08
N LEU A 25 13.68 7.36 4.32
CA LEU A 25 14.64 7.79 5.33
C LEU A 25 16.06 7.37 4.96
N THR A 26 16.20 6.16 4.45
CA THR A 26 17.52 5.69 4.04
C THR A 26 18.06 6.54 2.90
N CYS A 27 17.17 6.89 1.98
CA CYS A 27 17.57 7.71 0.84
C CYS A 27 18.01 9.09 1.30
N GLU A 28 17.29 9.68 2.24
CA GLU A 28 17.64 10.99 2.75
C GLU A 28 18.97 10.96 3.50
N LYS A 29 19.17 9.89 4.25
CA LYS A 29 20.42 9.76 4.98
C LYS A 29 21.61 9.70 4.05
N ARG A 30 21.45 9.11 2.89
CA ARG A 30 22.52 8.95 1.93
C ARG A 30 22.53 10.07 0.90
N ASP A 31 21.65 11.04 1.07
CA ASP A 31 21.62 12.19 0.16
C ASP A 31 21.40 11.74 -1.26
N ARG A 32 20.45 10.87 -1.46
CA ARG A 32 20.14 10.37 -2.79
C ARG A 32 18.80 10.92 -3.23
N GLU A 33 18.63 11.02 -4.54
CA GLU A 33 17.41 11.56 -5.08
C GLU A 33 16.42 10.49 -5.51
N SER A 34 16.82 9.24 -5.49
CA SER A 34 15.93 8.19 -5.94
C SER A 34 16.09 6.96 -5.09
N VAL A 35 15.03 6.18 -5.02
CA VAL A 35 15.03 4.95 -4.27
C VAL A 35 14.81 3.81 -5.24
N LYS A 36 15.61 2.76 -5.10
CA LYS A 36 15.43 1.58 -5.93
C LYS A 36 14.39 0.68 -5.33
N VAL A 37 13.44 0.26 -6.15
CA VAL A 37 12.39 -0.65 -5.72
C VAL A 37 12.30 -1.75 -6.75
N SER A 38 12.27 -3.00 -6.31
CA SER A 38 12.19 -4.11 -7.23
C SER A 38 10.81 -4.17 -7.87
N TYR A 39 10.74 -4.80 -9.03
CA TYR A 39 9.48 -4.96 -9.71
C TYR A 39 8.49 -5.73 -8.83
N GLU A 40 8.98 -6.75 -8.15
CA GLU A 40 8.12 -7.55 -7.29
C GLU A 40 7.53 -6.73 -6.15
N ASP A 41 8.35 -5.85 -5.59
CA ASP A 41 7.85 -4.99 -4.53
C ASP A 41 6.79 -4.03 -5.05
N LEU A 42 6.99 -3.50 -6.25
CA LEU A 42 6.00 -2.61 -6.84
C LEU A 42 4.68 -3.33 -7.06
N VAL A 43 4.74 -4.55 -7.57
CA VAL A 43 3.54 -5.32 -7.81
C VAL A 43 2.81 -5.60 -6.50
N MET A 44 3.55 -5.99 -5.48
CA MET A 44 2.94 -6.26 -4.19
C MET A 44 2.28 -5.01 -3.61
N TRP A 45 2.97 -3.89 -3.68
CA TRP A 45 2.42 -2.65 -3.17
C TRP A 45 1.16 -2.25 -3.96
N SER A 46 1.21 -2.43 -5.26
CA SER A 46 0.06 -2.11 -6.11
C SER A 46 -1.15 -2.96 -5.74
N ASP A 47 -0.93 -4.24 -5.50
CA ASP A 47 -2.01 -5.14 -5.12
C ASP A 47 -2.61 -4.74 -3.78
N ILE A 48 -1.75 -4.42 -2.82
CA ILE A 48 -2.22 -4.05 -1.49
C ILE A 48 -3.01 -2.75 -1.53
N VAL A 49 -2.51 -1.79 -2.27
CA VAL A 49 -3.21 -0.51 -2.40
C VAL A 49 -4.53 -0.71 -3.14
N GLY A 50 -4.53 -1.56 -4.16
CA GLY A 50 -5.75 -1.87 -4.88
C GLY A 50 -6.80 -2.49 -3.99
N ASP A 51 -6.40 -3.42 -3.15
CA ASP A 51 -7.32 -4.03 -2.20
C ASP A 51 -7.89 -2.99 -1.24
N ALA A 52 -7.04 -2.09 -0.79
CA ALA A 52 -7.48 -1.04 0.13
C ALA A 52 -8.51 -0.12 -0.53
N ILE A 53 -8.27 0.21 -1.79
CA ILE A 53 -9.19 1.06 -2.53
C ILE A 53 -10.54 0.36 -2.68
N GLU A 54 -10.53 -0.94 -2.97
CA GLU A 54 -11.76 -1.68 -3.10
C GLU A 54 -12.56 -1.68 -1.79
N VAL A 55 -11.87 -1.86 -0.68
CA VAL A 55 -12.53 -1.87 0.60
C VAL A 55 -13.17 -0.52 0.89
N ILE A 56 -12.47 0.55 0.59
CA ILE A 56 -12.99 1.89 0.80
C ILE A 56 -14.19 2.15 -0.10
N ASN A 57 -14.10 1.75 -1.35
CA ASN A 57 -15.18 1.97 -2.29
C ASN A 57 -16.41 1.17 -1.94
N ASP A 58 -16.23 -0.05 -1.47
CA ASP A 58 -17.34 -0.85 -1.04
C ASP A 58 -18.15 -0.14 0.01
N ARG A 59 -17.46 0.50 0.95
CA ARG A 59 -18.15 1.16 2.02
C ARG A 59 -18.79 2.44 1.58
N GLY A 60 -18.08 3.22 0.78
CA GLY A 60 -18.59 4.51 0.41
C GLY A 60 -19.48 4.47 -0.79
N GLY A 61 -19.17 3.61 -1.73
CA GLY A 61 -19.90 3.60 -2.96
C GLY A 61 -21.31 3.14 -2.85
N SER A 62 -21.58 2.36 -1.81
CA SER A 62 -22.88 1.80 -1.75
C SER A 62 -23.91 2.86 -1.54
N HIS A 63 -23.57 4.03 -1.05
CA HIS A 63 -24.57 4.98 -0.97
C HIS A 63 -24.37 6.08 -1.87
N GLU A 64 -23.69 5.94 -2.82
CA GLU A 64 -23.55 6.90 -3.71
C GLU A 64 -24.56 6.92 -4.48
N ARG A 65 -25.01 6.68 -4.47
CA ARG A 65 -25.87 6.74 -5.21
C ARG A 65 -26.66 6.58 -5.01
#